data_3c4154f1695be92d87957f77d40b2f37
#
_entry.id   3c4154f1695be92d87957f77d40b2f37
#
_cell.length_a   1.000
_cell.length_b   1.000
_cell.length_c   1.000
_cell.angle_alpha   90.00
_cell.angle_beta   90.00
_cell.angle_gamma   90.00
#
_symmetry.space_group_name_H-M   'P 1'
#
loop_
_entity.id
_entity.type
_entity.pdbx_description
1 polymer ?
#
loop_
_entity_poly.entity_id
_entity_poly.type
_entity_poly.pdbx_seq_one_letter_code
_entity_poly.pdbx_strand_id
1 'polypeptide(L)'
;MTKTLIIAEKPSVALDISRALGGFTREGDFFENEKYVLSSSVGHLLTLIAPNDPVKGKWSFAHLPVVPPEFDLAPTKDKRSVDRLKMLVKLIKRKDVSALINACDAGREGELIFRYIAQYAGQKKPTQRLWLQSMTQDAIREAFATLRADDTMKPLEAAARSRAEADWLVGINGTRAMTAFNSKDGGFFKTPVGRVQTPTLALVFAREEKIRHFVPRDYWEVKASFVAAAGIYEGRWIDPNFKKVADDAEQKESRVWTEAAAKSVVAACRNQPGVVSEESKPRFEAAKPLFDLTSLQREANGRFGFSAKTTLSLAQSLYERHKALTYPRTDSKFLPEDYLNTVRETIAGLAEGKGMSKGIAPHAATITKNGWVKPNRRIFDNKKVSDHFAIIPTMQVPTELSDAEAKVYDIVVKRFLAIFFPPVEWRDTVRTTLVQGHSFKTEGKAVSYTHLTLPTIYSV
;
A
#
# COMPACT_ATOMS: atom_id res chain seq x y z
N MET A 1 22.39 39.48 1.92
CA MET A 1 20.96 39.14 1.64
C MET A 1 20.50 38.07 2.61
N THR A 2 19.26 38.12 3.08
CA THR A 2 18.69 37.06 3.93
C THR A 2 18.18 35.91 3.07
N LYS A 3 18.40 34.67 3.56
CA LYS A 3 18.01 33.43 2.87
C LYS A 3 16.91 32.69 3.64
N THR A 4 16.18 31.82 2.94
CA THR A 4 15.22 30.88 3.55
C THR A 4 15.78 29.48 3.47
N LEU A 5 15.77 28.73 4.59
CA LEU A 5 16.20 27.34 4.63
C LEU A 5 15.02 26.41 4.34
N ILE A 6 15.17 25.57 3.33
CA ILE A 6 14.20 24.54 2.95
C ILE A 6 14.72 23.20 3.50
N ILE A 7 13.89 22.48 4.25
CA ILE A 7 14.22 21.17 4.79
C ILE A 7 13.27 20.13 4.19
N ALA A 8 13.79 19.28 3.32
CA ALA A 8 13.09 18.14 2.78
C ALA A 8 13.27 16.90 3.68
N GLU A 9 12.44 15.87 3.48
CA GLU A 9 12.61 14.61 4.23
C GLU A 9 13.73 13.73 3.64
N LYS A 10 13.86 13.70 2.32
CA LYS A 10 14.79 12.82 1.60
C LYS A 10 15.74 13.61 0.69
N PRO A 11 16.99 13.16 0.50
CA PRO A 11 17.94 13.82 -0.41
C PRO A 11 17.43 13.88 -1.86
N SER A 12 16.66 12.88 -2.32
CA SER A 12 16.05 12.87 -3.65
C SER A 12 15.05 14.02 -3.83
N VAL A 13 14.22 14.26 -2.82
CA VAL A 13 13.24 15.37 -2.83
C VAL A 13 13.96 16.72 -2.86
N ALA A 14 15.03 16.87 -2.07
CA ALA A 14 15.85 18.08 -2.14
C ALA A 14 16.46 18.30 -3.54
N LEU A 15 16.94 17.24 -4.18
CA LEU A 15 17.46 17.31 -5.54
C LEU A 15 16.36 17.72 -6.55
N ASP A 16 15.15 17.16 -6.43
CA ASP A 16 14.04 17.49 -7.33
C ASP A 16 13.58 18.95 -7.14
N ILE A 17 13.52 19.44 -5.90
CA ILE A 17 13.27 20.85 -5.59
C ILE A 17 14.35 21.75 -6.20
N SER A 18 15.64 21.36 -6.06
CA SER A 18 16.74 22.17 -6.63
C SER A 18 16.65 22.28 -8.14
N ARG A 19 16.25 21.22 -8.83
CA ARG A 19 16.03 21.20 -10.28
C ARG A 19 14.82 22.03 -10.72
N ALA A 20 13.73 21.92 -9.96
CA ALA A 20 12.49 22.64 -10.29
C ALA A 20 12.63 24.16 -10.14
N LEU A 21 13.33 24.62 -9.10
CA LEU A 21 13.53 26.03 -8.83
C LEU A 21 14.74 26.63 -9.60
N GLY A 22 15.73 25.79 -9.91
CA GLY A 22 16.94 26.19 -10.64
C GLY A 22 17.92 27.05 -9.86
N GLY A 23 19.11 27.30 -10.42
CA GLY A 23 20.11 28.24 -9.91
C GLY A 23 20.85 27.80 -8.64
N PHE A 24 20.73 26.53 -8.22
CA PHE A 24 21.42 26.03 -7.04
C PHE A 24 22.82 25.49 -7.35
N THR A 25 23.77 25.80 -6.45
CA THR A 25 25.07 25.15 -6.37
C THR A 25 25.04 24.11 -5.25
N ARG A 26 25.66 22.95 -5.47
CA ARG A 26 25.77 21.90 -4.44
C ARG A 26 26.97 22.16 -3.56
N GLU A 27 26.73 22.29 -2.27
CA GLU A 27 27.74 22.51 -1.21
C GLU A 27 27.78 21.28 -0.27
N GLY A 28 28.44 20.22 -0.72
CA GLY A 28 28.46 18.95 0.03
C GLY A 28 27.08 18.33 0.21
N ASP A 29 26.53 18.45 1.42
CA ASP A 29 25.25 17.83 1.83
C ASP A 29 24.02 18.76 1.70
N PHE A 30 24.19 19.95 1.15
CA PHE A 30 23.11 20.88 0.90
C PHE A 30 23.28 21.59 -0.45
N PHE A 31 22.24 22.28 -0.89
CA PHE A 31 22.24 23.12 -2.07
C PHE A 31 22.02 24.57 -1.66
N GLU A 32 22.61 25.50 -2.36
CA GLU A 32 22.50 26.91 -2.03
C GLU A 32 22.40 27.77 -3.29
N ASN A 33 21.57 28.83 -3.21
CA ASN A 33 21.52 29.90 -4.20
C ASN A 33 21.39 31.26 -3.47
N GLU A 34 21.10 32.32 -4.20
CA GLU A 34 20.97 33.66 -3.62
C GLU A 34 19.84 33.76 -2.59
N LYS A 35 18.72 33.04 -2.79
CA LYS A 35 17.50 33.13 -1.99
C LYS A 35 17.33 31.99 -0.98
N TYR A 36 17.86 30.82 -1.30
CA TYR A 36 17.55 29.60 -0.57
C TYR A 36 18.80 28.81 -0.18
N VAL A 37 18.71 28.17 0.98
CA VAL A 37 19.53 27.03 1.38
C VAL A 37 18.61 25.83 1.43
N LEU A 38 18.97 24.69 0.82
CA LEU A 38 18.11 23.52 0.69
C LEU A 38 18.85 22.27 1.13
N SER A 39 18.31 21.57 2.11
CA SER A 39 18.85 20.29 2.58
C SER A 39 17.75 19.31 2.95
N SER A 40 18.12 18.13 3.46
CA SER A 40 17.18 17.08 3.85
C SER A 40 17.54 16.43 5.17
N SER A 41 16.53 15.84 5.83
CA SER A 41 16.71 15.12 7.09
C SER A 41 17.26 13.70 6.92
N VAL A 42 16.87 12.93 5.92
CA VAL A 42 17.05 11.46 5.78
C VAL A 42 16.15 10.65 6.73
N GLY A 43 14.94 11.10 6.98
CA GLY A 43 13.99 10.48 7.90
C GLY A 43 14.13 10.97 9.35
N HIS A 44 13.71 10.17 10.32
CA HIS A 44 13.77 10.53 11.74
C HIS A 44 15.19 10.60 12.28
N LEU A 45 15.60 11.77 12.78
CA LEU A 45 16.91 12.02 13.39
C LEU A 45 16.84 12.07 14.92
N LEU A 46 15.64 12.18 15.47
CA LEU A 46 15.36 12.36 16.88
C LEU A 46 14.35 11.34 17.37
N THR A 47 14.44 10.98 18.64
CA THR A 47 13.54 10.08 19.34
C THR A 47 13.07 10.72 20.63
N LEU A 48 11.84 10.40 21.05
CA LEU A 48 11.30 10.80 22.36
C LEU A 48 12.04 10.08 23.49
N ILE A 49 12.36 10.84 24.52
CA ILE A 49 12.85 10.32 25.80
C ILE A 49 12.05 10.92 26.95
N ALA A 50 11.95 10.16 28.03
CA ALA A 50 11.45 10.66 29.32
C ALA A 50 12.65 11.16 30.14
N PRO A 51 12.75 12.45 30.47
CA PRO A 51 13.93 13.00 31.18
C PRO A 51 14.15 12.36 32.54
N ASN A 52 13.08 11.99 33.21
CA ASN A 52 13.09 11.46 34.58
C ASN A 52 12.53 10.03 34.62
N ASP A 53 13.03 9.12 33.76
CA ASP A 53 12.64 7.71 33.83
C ASP A 53 13.16 7.12 35.17
N PRO A 54 12.27 6.81 36.15
CA PRO A 54 12.69 6.39 37.48
C PRO A 54 13.26 4.97 37.50
N VAL A 55 13.16 4.23 36.38
CA VAL A 55 13.46 2.79 36.38
C VAL A 55 14.90 2.53 35.98
N LYS A 56 15.77 2.54 36.98
CA LYS A 56 17.12 1.98 36.88
C LYS A 56 17.06 0.56 37.48
N GLY A 57 17.35 -0.48 36.70
CA GLY A 57 17.40 -1.86 37.18
C GLY A 57 16.25 -2.76 36.73
N LYS A 58 15.85 -3.72 37.56
CA LYS A 58 14.80 -4.70 37.24
C LYS A 58 13.43 -4.02 37.18
N TRP A 59 12.70 -4.25 36.08
CA TRP A 59 11.36 -3.71 35.90
C TRP A 59 10.37 -4.42 36.83
N SER A 60 9.53 -3.62 37.51
CA SER A 60 8.50 -4.10 38.41
C SER A 60 7.22 -3.28 38.27
N PHE A 61 6.10 -3.81 38.70
CA PHE A 61 4.80 -3.12 38.68
C PHE A 61 4.78 -1.87 39.56
N ALA A 62 5.62 -1.83 40.61
CA ALA A 62 5.67 -0.70 41.53
C ALA A 62 6.06 0.66 40.89
N HIS A 63 6.68 0.60 39.71
CA HIS A 63 7.14 1.80 38.97
C HIS A 63 6.29 2.07 37.72
N LEU A 64 5.08 1.50 37.64
CA LEU A 64 4.18 1.68 36.53
C LEU A 64 2.87 2.35 36.98
N PRO A 65 2.24 3.17 36.10
CA PRO A 65 2.70 3.55 34.77
C PRO A 65 3.79 4.63 34.80
N VAL A 66 4.70 4.63 33.81
CA VAL A 66 5.61 5.74 33.56
C VAL A 66 4.88 6.72 32.63
N VAL A 67 4.51 7.87 33.17
CA VAL A 67 3.87 8.97 32.45
C VAL A 67 4.71 10.21 32.69
N PRO A 68 5.61 10.59 31.78
CA PRO A 68 6.42 11.77 31.96
C PRO A 68 5.55 13.03 31.85
N PRO A 69 5.80 14.06 32.68
CA PRO A 69 5.08 15.34 32.54
C PRO A 69 5.40 16.04 31.23
N GLU A 70 6.60 15.83 30.71
CA GLU A 70 7.09 16.35 29.44
C GLU A 70 7.97 15.32 28.75
N PHE A 71 8.00 15.37 27.42
CA PHE A 71 8.90 14.56 26.60
C PHE A 71 10.07 15.42 26.09
N ASP A 72 11.27 14.91 26.25
CA ASP A 72 12.46 15.47 25.61
C ASP A 72 12.81 14.73 24.32
N LEU A 73 13.70 15.35 23.54
CA LEU A 73 14.20 14.82 22.28
C LEU A 73 15.68 14.47 22.41
N ALA A 74 16.03 13.25 22.03
CA ALA A 74 17.42 12.84 21.92
C ALA A 74 17.75 12.43 20.47
N PRO A 75 19.01 12.69 20.01
CA PRO A 75 19.45 12.16 18.73
C PRO A 75 19.38 10.63 18.69
N THR A 76 19.06 10.08 17.52
CA THR A 76 19.15 8.63 17.29
C THR A 76 20.59 8.14 17.50
N LYS A 77 20.76 6.82 17.70
CA LYS A 77 22.11 6.24 17.94
C LYS A 77 22.95 6.07 16.66
N ASP A 78 22.33 6.24 15.49
CA ASP A 78 23.04 6.09 14.21
C ASP A 78 23.92 7.30 13.94
N LYS A 79 25.20 7.08 13.69
CA LYS A 79 26.22 8.13 13.47
C LYS A 79 25.85 9.05 12.29
N ARG A 80 25.34 8.49 11.19
CA ARG A 80 24.98 9.28 10.01
C ARG A 80 23.83 10.24 10.31
N SER A 81 22.84 9.76 11.06
CA SER A 81 21.70 10.57 11.49
C SER A 81 22.15 11.69 12.45
N VAL A 82 23.06 11.40 13.38
CA VAL A 82 23.65 12.41 14.30
C VAL A 82 24.40 13.49 13.53
N ASP A 83 25.24 13.09 12.57
CA ASP A 83 26.00 14.04 11.75
C ASP A 83 25.08 14.89 10.87
N ARG A 84 24.03 14.29 10.31
CA ARG A 84 23.00 14.99 9.55
C ARG A 84 22.24 16.01 10.42
N LEU A 85 21.86 15.62 11.64
CA LEU A 85 21.21 16.51 12.59
C LEU A 85 22.09 17.71 12.95
N LYS A 86 23.37 17.47 13.25
CA LYS A 86 24.34 18.55 13.54
C LYS A 86 24.45 19.54 12.38
N MET A 87 24.49 19.05 11.16
CA MET A 87 24.54 19.89 9.96
C MET A 87 23.27 20.72 9.81
N LEU A 88 22.07 20.13 9.96
CA LEU A 88 20.81 20.87 9.89
C LEU A 88 20.70 21.93 10.98
N VAL A 89 21.09 21.60 12.22
CA VAL A 89 21.12 22.60 13.33
C VAL A 89 22.06 23.76 12.99
N LYS A 90 23.24 23.47 12.39
CA LYS A 90 24.15 24.51 11.93
C LYS A 90 23.52 25.40 10.86
N LEU A 91 22.84 24.84 9.88
CA LEU A 91 22.14 25.59 8.83
C LEU A 91 21.00 26.44 9.40
N ILE A 92 20.19 25.88 10.32
CA ILE A 92 19.10 26.62 11.00
C ILE A 92 19.65 27.84 11.77
N LYS A 93 20.81 27.70 12.41
CA LYS A 93 21.46 28.76 13.22
C LYS A 93 22.27 29.78 12.42
N ARG A 94 22.38 29.64 11.11
CA ARG A 94 23.06 30.63 10.24
C ARG A 94 22.42 32.01 10.41
N LYS A 95 23.26 33.04 10.48
CA LYS A 95 22.81 34.45 10.66
C LYS A 95 22.07 34.99 9.43
N ASP A 96 22.45 34.52 8.25
CA ASP A 96 21.82 34.90 6.98
C ASP A 96 20.52 34.11 6.66
N VAL A 97 20.19 33.09 7.45
CA VAL A 97 18.90 32.38 7.33
C VAL A 97 17.87 33.04 8.23
N SER A 98 16.85 33.66 7.63
CA SER A 98 15.79 34.40 8.34
C SER A 98 14.46 33.66 8.46
N ALA A 99 14.21 32.66 7.63
CA ALA A 99 12.96 31.89 7.59
C ALA A 99 13.21 30.44 7.27
N LEU A 100 12.22 29.57 7.54
CA LEU A 100 12.24 28.14 7.23
C LEU A 100 11.07 27.75 6.32
N ILE A 101 11.29 26.75 5.47
CA ILE A 101 10.24 26.06 4.75
C ILE A 101 10.31 24.56 5.10
N ASN A 102 9.24 24.03 5.67
CA ASN A 102 9.06 22.61 5.86
C ASN A 102 8.64 21.98 4.51
N ALA A 103 9.55 21.26 3.87
CA ALA A 103 9.36 20.53 2.62
C ALA A 103 9.45 19.01 2.84
N CYS A 104 9.25 18.52 4.07
CA CYS A 104 9.10 17.08 4.34
C CYS A 104 7.81 16.53 3.73
N ASP A 105 7.68 15.22 3.67
CA ASP A 105 6.55 14.55 3.03
C ASP A 105 5.20 15.10 3.55
N ALA A 106 4.19 15.11 2.67
CA ALA A 106 2.89 15.74 2.92
C ALA A 106 1.99 14.91 3.84
N GLY A 107 2.41 14.72 5.08
CA GLY A 107 1.72 13.89 6.05
C GLY A 107 2.17 14.11 7.49
N ARG A 108 1.61 13.33 8.43
CA ARG A 108 1.91 13.41 9.86
C ARG A 108 3.40 13.17 10.17
N GLU A 109 4.00 12.17 9.50
CA GLU A 109 5.40 11.81 9.74
C GLU A 109 6.35 12.92 9.29
N GLY A 110 6.16 13.47 8.08
CA GLY A 110 6.97 14.58 7.58
C GLY A 110 6.82 15.84 8.43
N GLU A 111 5.60 16.12 8.92
CA GLU A 111 5.39 17.24 9.86
C GLU A 111 6.15 17.00 11.15
N LEU A 112 6.09 15.81 11.74
CA LEU A 112 6.76 15.46 12.98
C LEU A 112 8.29 15.57 12.87
N ILE A 113 8.86 15.04 11.79
CA ILE A 113 10.30 15.08 11.52
C ILE A 113 10.80 16.54 11.54
N PHE A 114 10.14 17.42 10.80
CA PHE A 114 10.51 18.83 10.77
C PHE A 114 10.36 19.51 12.14
N ARG A 115 9.24 19.29 12.84
CA ARG A 115 8.94 19.89 14.15
C ARG A 115 9.96 19.47 15.20
N TYR A 116 10.34 18.21 15.23
CA TYR A 116 11.36 17.73 16.15
C TYR A 116 12.73 18.36 15.88
N ILE A 117 13.14 18.48 14.62
CA ILE A 117 14.40 19.16 14.24
C ILE A 117 14.36 20.63 14.65
N ALA A 118 13.26 21.32 14.38
CA ALA A 118 13.09 22.74 14.72
C ALA A 118 13.10 22.96 16.25
N GLN A 119 12.40 22.13 17.01
CA GLN A 119 12.38 22.15 18.47
C GLN A 119 13.78 21.87 19.05
N TYR A 120 14.46 20.83 18.59
CA TYR A 120 15.80 20.48 19.06
C TYR A 120 16.84 21.58 18.75
N ALA A 121 16.70 22.27 17.64
CA ALA A 121 17.54 23.41 17.28
C ALA A 121 17.23 24.68 18.10
N GLY A 122 16.11 24.69 18.84
CA GLY A 122 15.63 25.90 19.60
C GLY A 122 15.25 27.05 18.66
N GLN A 123 14.75 26.71 17.43
CA GLN A 123 14.50 27.75 16.44
C GLN A 123 13.19 28.51 16.70
N LYS A 124 13.18 29.82 16.38
CA LYS A 124 12.03 30.75 16.52
C LYS A 124 11.73 31.54 15.23
N LYS A 125 12.36 31.17 14.12
CA LYS A 125 12.21 31.87 12.84
C LYS A 125 10.84 31.57 12.22
N PRO A 126 10.27 32.52 11.45
CA PRO A 126 9.04 32.24 10.69
C PRO A 126 9.15 30.99 9.84
N THR A 127 8.10 30.18 9.83
CA THR A 127 8.05 28.91 9.11
C THR A 127 6.87 28.90 8.17
N GLN A 128 7.04 28.29 7.00
CA GLN A 128 5.98 28.00 6.04
C GLN A 128 6.03 26.52 5.64
N ARG A 129 4.94 26.00 5.09
CA ARG A 129 4.81 24.60 4.70
C ARG A 129 4.68 24.47 3.18
N LEU A 130 5.62 23.77 2.57
CA LEU A 130 5.50 23.28 1.21
C LEU A 130 4.77 21.94 1.21
N TRP A 131 3.60 21.87 0.60
CA TRP A 131 2.76 20.66 0.57
C TRP A 131 2.84 20.01 -0.80
N LEU A 132 3.62 18.92 -0.93
CA LEU A 132 3.86 18.24 -2.18
C LEU A 132 3.21 16.85 -2.16
N GLN A 133 2.28 16.62 -3.09
CA GLN A 133 1.69 15.31 -3.37
C GLN A 133 2.10 14.77 -4.75
N SER A 134 2.73 15.61 -5.55
CA SER A 134 3.35 15.29 -6.83
C SER A 134 4.76 15.83 -6.89
N MET A 135 5.66 15.14 -7.60
CA MET A 135 7.08 15.50 -7.73
C MET A 135 7.42 16.00 -9.14
N THR A 136 6.41 16.33 -9.96
CA THR A 136 6.65 17.01 -11.24
C THR A 136 7.22 18.42 -11.00
N GLN A 137 8.05 18.91 -11.90
CA GLN A 137 8.65 20.23 -11.72
C GLN A 137 7.60 21.34 -11.63
N ASP A 138 6.52 21.23 -12.38
CA ASP A 138 5.45 22.20 -12.36
C ASP A 138 4.67 22.17 -11.05
N ALA A 139 4.35 20.97 -10.52
CA ALA A 139 3.73 20.83 -9.21
C ALA A 139 4.60 21.41 -8.10
N ILE A 140 5.92 21.23 -8.16
CA ILE A 140 6.85 21.83 -7.20
C ILE A 140 6.81 23.36 -7.31
N ARG A 141 6.87 23.94 -8.49
CA ARG A 141 6.80 25.40 -8.70
C ARG A 141 5.48 25.98 -8.21
N GLU A 142 4.36 25.34 -8.52
CA GLU A 142 3.03 25.75 -8.07
C GLU A 142 2.90 25.69 -6.54
N ALA A 143 3.40 24.63 -5.91
CA ALA A 143 3.39 24.50 -4.46
C ALA A 143 4.26 25.56 -3.77
N PHE A 144 5.38 26.00 -4.39
CA PHE A 144 6.17 27.14 -3.91
C PHE A 144 5.46 28.48 -4.05
N ALA A 145 4.61 28.63 -5.07
CA ALA A 145 3.77 29.84 -5.23
C ALA A 145 2.63 29.89 -4.19
N THR A 146 2.26 28.73 -3.59
CA THR A 146 1.12 28.58 -2.70
C THR A 146 1.51 27.99 -1.32
N LEU A 147 2.63 28.42 -0.76
CA LEU A 147 3.09 27.98 0.55
C LEU A 147 2.01 28.18 1.63
N ARG A 148 1.80 27.15 2.45
CA ARG A 148 0.84 27.20 3.55
C ARG A 148 1.43 27.89 4.77
N ALA A 149 0.61 28.65 5.49
CA ALA A 149 1.00 29.26 6.74
C ALA A 149 1.21 28.20 7.83
N ASP A 150 2.18 28.42 8.71
CA ASP A 150 2.53 27.51 9.81
C ASP A 150 1.34 27.20 10.73
N ASP A 151 0.52 28.20 11.03
CA ASP A 151 -0.64 28.06 11.90
C ASP A 151 -1.66 27.04 11.37
N THR A 152 -1.79 26.91 10.07
CA THR A 152 -2.67 25.91 9.43
C THR A 152 -2.19 24.46 9.63
N MET A 153 -0.92 24.28 10.00
CA MET A 153 -0.29 22.97 10.22
C MET A 153 -0.31 22.54 11.69
N LYS A 154 -0.63 23.43 12.64
CA LYS A 154 -0.68 23.09 14.08
C LYS A 154 -1.58 21.91 14.45
N PRO A 155 -2.78 21.75 13.87
CA PRO A 155 -3.59 20.55 14.14
C PRO A 155 -2.91 19.26 13.67
N LEU A 156 -2.20 19.29 12.52
CA LEU A 156 -1.44 18.15 12.02
C LEU A 156 -0.24 17.84 12.91
N GLU A 157 0.48 18.86 13.37
CA GLU A 157 1.57 18.74 14.34
C GLU A 157 1.08 18.09 15.64
N ALA A 158 -0.03 18.58 16.21
CA ALA A 158 -0.61 18.03 17.43
C ALA A 158 -1.00 16.54 17.26
N ALA A 159 -1.64 16.21 16.15
CA ALA A 159 -2.00 14.81 15.84
C ALA A 159 -0.76 13.92 15.70
N ALA A 160 0.31 14.42 15.08
CA ALA A 160 1.55 13.67 14.91
C ALA A 160 2.28 13.45 16.24
N ARG A 161 2.37 14.48 17.08
CA ARG A 161 2.94 14.41 18.43
C ARG A 161 2.16 13.45 19.32
N SER A 162 0.84 13.61 19.43
CA SER A 162 -0.02 12.74 20.23
C SER A 162 0.12 11.27 19.83
N ARG A 163 0.26 10.99 18.52
CA ARG A 163 0.53 9.64 18.04
C ARG A 163 1.88 9.12 18.52
N ALA A 164 2.95 9.90 18.37
CA ALA A 164 4.30 9.50 18.78
C ALA A 164 4.39 9.27 20.30
N GLU A 165 3.80 10.14 21.09
CA GLU A 165 3.74 10.07 22.55
C GLU A 165 2.89 8.84 23.01
N ALA A 166 1.75 8.60 22.37
CA ALA A 166 0.92 7.42 22.63
C ALA A 166 1.66 6.12 22.30
N ASP A 167 2.41 6.08 21.19
CA ASP A 167 3.24 4.94 20.81
C ASP A 167 4.33 4.68 21.87
N TRP A 168 4.96 5.74 22.37
CA TRP A 168 5.95 5.65 23.42
C TRP A 168 5.33 5.16 24.74
N LEU A 169 4.23 5.77 25.19
CA LEU A 169 3.55 5.41 26.45
C LEU A 169 3.08 3.96 26.46
N VAL A 170 2.40 3.53 25.40
CA VAL A 170 1.94 2.13 25.28
C VAL A 170 3.13 1.18 25.20
N GLY A 171 4.13 1.52 24.37
CA GLY A 171 5.31 0.69 24.16
C GLY A 171 6.11 0.47 25.42
N ILE A 172 6.44 1.54 26.16
CA ILE A 172 7.29 1.43 27.36
C ILE A 172 6.54 0.76 28.52
N ASN A 173 5.33 1.20 28.81
CA ASN A 173 4.56 0.69 29.95
C ASN A 173 4.12 -0.76 29.71
N GLY A 174 3.60 -1.07 28.52
CA GLY A 174 3.21 -2.43 28.18
C GLY A 174 4.40 -3.40 28.17
N THR A 175 5.52 -2.99 27.58
CA THR A 175 6.74 -3.83 27.57
C THR A 175 7.26 -4.09 28.98
N ARG A 176 7.32 -3.07 29.83
CA ARG A 176 7.78 -3.23 31.23
C ARG A 176 6.83 -4.09 32.04
N ALA A 177 5.52 -3.86 31.93
CA ALA A 177 4.51 -4.66 32.63
C ALA A 177 4.58 -6.13 32.23
N MET A 178 4.58 -6.44 30.93
CA MET A 178 4.63 -7.82 30.45
C MET A 178 5.96 -8.49 30.76
N THR A 179 7.06 -7.75 30.72
CA THR A 179 8.37 -8.29 31.11
C THR A 179 8.41 -8.60 32.63
N ALA A 180 7.88 -7.69 33.46
CA ALA A 180 7.78 -7.92 34.91
C ALA A 180 6.90 -9.13 35.24
N PHE A 181 5.74 -9.25 34.55
CA PHE A 181 4.83 -10.38 34.68
C PHE A 181 5.51 -11.72 34.33
N ASN A 182 6.16 -11.79 33.17
CA ASN A 182 6.80 -13.02 32.71
C ASN A 182 8.11 -13.35 33.46
N SER A 183 8.66 -12.40 34.22
CA SER A 183 9.90 -12.57 34.98
C SER A 183 9.65 -12.70 36.52
N LYS A 184 8.40 -12.87 36.95
CA LYS A 184 8.02 -12.92 38.39
C LYS A 184 8.69 -14.08 39.14
N ASP A 185 8.83 -15.23 38.48
CA ASP A 185 9.39 -16.46 39.05
C ASP A 185 10.91 -16.58 38.82
N GLY A 186 11.58 -15.49 38.44
CA GLY A 186 13.01 -15.43 38.20
C GLY A 186 13.36 -15.17 36.71
N GLY A 187 14.64 -14.84 36.44
CA GLY A 187 15.12 -14.51 35.09
C GLY A 187 14.71 -13.10 34.60
N PHE A 188 14.96 -12.85 33.33
CA PHE A 188 14.55 -11.62 32.61
C PHE A 188 14.04 -11.99 31.23
N PHE A 189 12.72 -12.06 31.09
CA PHE A 189 12.04 -12.44 29.84
C PHE A 189 11.42 -11.21 29.19
N LYS A 190 12.22 -10.47 28.41
CA LYS A 190 11.76 -9.26 27.71
C LYS A 190 10.61 -9.58 26.78
N THR A 191 9.43 -9.05 27.09
CA THR A 191 8.19 -9.24 26.33
C THR A 191 7.75 -7.90 25.74
N PRO A 192 8.11 -7.60 24.49
CA PRO A 192 7.79 -6.32 23.88
C PRO A 192 6.30 -6.19 23.59
N VAL A 193 5.76 -5.00 23.84
CA VAL A 193 4.40 -4.59 23.54
C VAL A 193 4.44 -3.38 22.64
N GLY A 194 3.55 -3.33 21.66
CA GLY A 194 3.45 -2.19 20.75
C GLY A 194 2.10 -2.13 20.05
N ARG A 195 1.70 -0.93 19.64
CA ARG A 195 0.38 -0.66 19.03
C ARG A 195 0.13 -1.38 17.69
N VAL A 196 1.17 -1.84 17.02
CA VAL A 196 1.05 -2.60 15.76
C VAL A 196 1.33 -4.08 15.99
N GLN A 197 2.47 -4.41 16.61
CA GLN A 197 2.90 -5.80 16.75
C GLN A 197 1.97 -6.62 17.65
N THR A 198 1.48 -6.06 18.76
CA THR A 198 0.61 -6.79 19.69
C THR A 198 -0.77 -7.09 19.10
N PRO A 199 -1.50 -6.13 18.49
CA PRO A 199 -2.73 -6.44 17.78
C PRO A 199 -2.54 -7.41 16.62
N THR A 200 -1.41 -7.32 15.90
CA THR A 200 -1.10 -8.27 14.81
C THR A 200 -0.95 -9.69 15.35
N LEU A 201 -0.21 -9.85 16.45
CA LEU A 201 -0.09 -11.15 17.12
C LEU A 201 -1.46 -11.67 17.62
N ALA A 202 -2.28 -10.78 18.20
CA ALA A 202 -3.62 -11.15 18.65
C ALA A 202 -4.53 -11.63 17.51
N LEU A 203 -4.45 -11.04 16.32
CA LEU A 203 -5.17 -11.50 15.13
C LEU A 203 -4.72 -12.89 14.69
N VAL A 204 -3.41 -13.15 14.69
CA VAL A 204 -2.87 -14.49 14.38
C VAL A 204 -3.32 -15.49 15.42
N PHE A 205 -3.22 -15.17 16.70
CA PHE A 205 -3.68 -16.02 17.81
C PHE A 205 -5.18 -16.34 17.69
N ALA A 206 -6.02 -15.33 17.49
CA ALA A 206 -7.46 -15.54 17.32
C ALA A 206 -7.79 -16.42 16.10
N ARG A 207 -6.98 -16.38 15.05
CA ARG A 207 -7.12 -17.28 13.90
C ARG A 207 -6.72 -18.71 14.26
N GLU A 208 -5.61 -18.89 14.96
CA GLU A 208 -5.16 -20.21 15.43
C GLU A 208 -6.17 -20.85 16.39
N GLU A 209 -6.76 -20.08 17.30
CA GLU A 209 -7.82 -20.58 18.20
C GLU A 209 -9.04 -21.06 17.42
N LYS A 210 -9.47 -20.32 16.37
CA LYS A 210 -10.55 -20.78 15.48
C LYS A 210 -10.21 -22.07 14.74
N ILE A 211 -8.94 -22.26 14.35
CA ILE A 211 -8.48 -23.48 13.70
C ILE A 211 -8.47 -24.65 14.70
N ARG A 212 -7.96 -24.45 15.92
CA ARG A 212 -7.90 -25.46 16.97
C ARG A 212 -9.28 -25.93 17.42
N HIS A 213 -10.25 -25.01 17.47
CA HIS A 213 -11.63 -25.33 17.87
C HIS A 213 -12.53 -25.61 16.67
N PHE A 214 -11.95 -25.82 15.48
CA PHE A 214 -12.74 -26.15 14.31
C PHE A 214 -13.34 -27.54 14.44
N VAL A 215 -14.66 -27.62 14.36
CA VAL A 215 -15.41 -28.87 14.33
C VAL A 215 -15.87 -29.12 12.89
N PRO A 216 -15.37 -30.17 12.22
CA PRO A 216 -15.81 -30.48 10.87
C PRO A 216 -17.30 -30.88 10.86
N ARG A 217 -18.00 -30.45 9.81
CA ARG A 217 -19.40 -30.80 9.57
C ARG A 217 -19.49 -31.47 8.21
N ASP A 218 -20.06 -32.65 8.17
CA ASP A 218 -20.32 -33.35 6.93
C ASP A 218 -21.45 -32.68 6.14
N TYR A 219 -21.29 -32.61 4.84
CA TYR A 219 -22.30 -32.16 3.91
C TYR A 219 -22.23 -32.97 2.62
N TRP A 220 -23.32 -32.96 1.89
CA TRP A 220 -23.45 -33.62 0.58
C TRP A 220 -23.70 -32.57 -0.49
N GLU A 221 -23.16 -32.79 -1.68
CA GLU A 221 -23.50 -32.06 -2.90
C GLU A 221 -24.09 -33.05 -3.90
N VAL A 222 -25.26 -32.74 -4.44
CA VAL A 222 -25.89 -33.55 -5.47
C VAL A 222 -25.57 -32.97 -6.84
N LYS A 223 -24.98 -33.75 -7.71
CA LYS A 223 -24.68 -33.41 -9.09
C LYS A 223 -25.47 -34.32 -10.03
N ALA A 224 -25.91 -33.79 -11.15
CA ALA A 224 -26.60 -34.52 -12.18
C ALA A 224 -25.99 -34.25 -13.55
N SER A 225 -25.85 -35.27 -14.36
CA SER A 225 -25.49 -35.16 -15.78
C SER A 225 -26.76 -35.20 -16.62
N PHE A 226 -26.95 -34.20 -17.45
CA PHE A 226 -28.11 -34.05 -18.33
C PHE A 226 -27.71 -34.28 -19.78
N VAL A 227 -28.48 -35.14 -20.49
CA VAL A 227 -28.31 -35.38 -21.91
C VAL A 227 -29.26 -34.48 -22.68
N ALA A 228 -28.73 -33.65 -23.58
CA ALA A 228 -29.48 -32.80 -24.48
C ALA A 228 -29.06 -33.03 -25.93
N ALA A 229 -29.83 -32.56 -26.91
CA ALA A 229 -29.50 -32.73 -28.31
C ALA A 229 -28.10 -32.21 -28.70
N ALA A 230 -27.62 -31.17 -28.03
CA ALA A 230 -26.31 -30.55 -28.25
C ALA A 230 -25.16 -31.20 -27.46
N GLY A 231 -25.42 -32.20 -26.62
CA GLY A 231 -24.41 -32.86 -25.79
C GLY A 231 -24.81 -33.03 -24.33
N ILE A 232 -23.81 -33.39 -23.51
CA ILE A 232 -23.99 -33.62 -22.06
C ILE A 232 -23.50 -32.41 -21.30
N TYR A 233 -24.23 -32.03 -20.24
CA TYR A 233 -23.78 -30.99 -19.31
C TYR A 233 -24.06 -31.42 -17.86
N GLU A 234 -23.32 -30.88 -16.94
CA GLU A 234 -23.46 -31.11 -15.50
C GLU A 234 -24.17 -29.95 -14.80
N GLY A 235 -25.08 -30.30 -13.89
CA GLY A 235 -25.71 -29.33 -12.99
C GLY A 235 -25.51 -29.73 -11.54
N ARG A 236 -25.34 -28.75 -10.68
CA ARG A 236 -25.27 -28.89 -9.22
C ARG A 236 -26.61 -28.48 -8.62
N TRP A 237 -27.17 -29.38 -7.80
CA TRP A 237 -28.40 -29.07 -7.06
C TRP A 237 -28.23 -27.85 -6.19
N ILE A 238 -29.24 -27.00 -6.13
CA ILE A 238 -29.34 -25.84 -5.26
C ILE A 238 -30.67 -25.81 -4.53
N ASP A 239 -30.67 -25.35 -3.30
CA ASP A 239 -31.90 -25.04 -2.56
C ASP A 239 -32.42 -23.66 -3.00
N PRO A 240 -33.58 -23.59 -3.70
CA PRO A 240 -34.13 -22.35 -4.16
C PRO A 240 -34.61 -21.43 -3.02
N ASN A 241 -34.81 -21.97 -1.81
CA ASN A 241 -35.23 -21.25 -0.61
C ASN A 241 -34.06 -20.86 0.29
N PHE A 242 -32.82 -21.12 -0.14
CA PHE A 242 -31.61 -20.82 0.65
C PHE A 242 -31.53 -19.35 1.03
N LYS A 243 -31.43 -19.11 2.33
CA LYS A 243 -31.13 -17.77 2.87
C LYS A 243 -29.79 -17.80 3.58
N LYS A 244 -28.87 -16.98 3.10
CA LYS A 244 -27.54 -16.88 3.70
C LYS A 244 -27.63 -16.37 5.14
N VAL A 245 -27.12 -17.13 6.09
CA VAL A 245 -26.96 -16.73 7.50
C VAL A 245 -25.64 -15.98 7.65
N ALA A 246 -25.67 -14.80 8.26
CA ALA A 246 -24.51 -13.89 8.34
C ALA A 246 -23.31 -14.51 9.05
N ASP A 247 -23.53 -15.36 10.04
CA ASP A 247 -22.50 -15.90 10.92
C ASP A 247 -22.06 -17.33 10.58
N ASP A 248 -22.64 -17.97 9.56
CA ASP A 248 -22.26 -19.31 9.13
C ASP A 248 -21.74 -19.30 7.67
N ALA A 249 -20.42 -19.15 7.52
CA ALA A 249 -19.77 -19.14 6.20
C ALA A 249 -19.83 -20.51 5.48
N GLU A 250 -20.15 -21.59 6.21
CA GLU A 250 -20.25 -22.94 5.67
C GLU A 250 -21.58 -23.22 5.01
N GLN A 251 -22.61 -22.43 5.27
CA GLN A 251 -23.90 -22.55 4.60
C GLN A 251 -23.81 -22.04 3.14
N LYS A 252 -24.14 -22.90 2.21
CA LYS A 252 -24.20 -22.60 0.77
C LYS A 252 -25.46 -23.22 0.17
N GLU A 253 -26.00 -22.57 -0.84
CA GLU A 253 -27.21 -23.06 -1.57
C GLU A 253 -27.06 -24.49 -2.12
N SER A 254 -25.83 -24.95 -2.36
CA SER A 254 -25.55 -26.28 -2.92
C SER A 254 -25.30 -27.37 -1.87
N ARG A 255 -25.32 -27.05 -0.57
CA ARG A 255 -25.01 -28.02 0.50
C ARG A 255 -26.25 -28.62 1.11
N VAL A 256 -26.29 -29.94 1.16
CA VAL A 256 -27.30 -30.73 1.86
C VAL A 256 -26.67 -31.27 3.15
N TRP A 257 -27.29 -31.09 4.27
CA TRP A 257 -26.69 -31.35 5.61
C TRP A 257 -26.97 -32.77 6.14
N THR A 258 -27.75 -33.58 5.42
CA THR A 258 -28.00 -34.99 5.80
C THR A 258 -27.93 -35.90 4.56
N GLU A 259 -27.37 -37.07 4.75
CA GLU A 259 -27.29 -38.08 3.69
C GLU A 259 -28.67 -38.50 3.18
N ALA A 260 -29.63 -38.63 4.11
CA ALA A 260 -31.01 -38.98 3.77
C ALA A 260 -31.66 -37.98 2.79
N ALA A 261 -31.48 -36.68 3.06
CA ALA A 261 -32.00 -35.63 2.19
C ALA A 261 -31.28 -35.63 0.79
N ALA A 262 -29.98 -35.86 0.75
CA ALA A 262 -29.26 -36.00 -0.51
C ALA A 262 -29.73 -37.20 -1.31
N LYS A 263 -29.91 -38.38 -0.68
CA LYS A 263 -30.45 -39.58 -1.28
C LYS A 263 -31.87 -39.38 -1.79
N SER A 264 -32.71 -38.65 -1.07
CA SER A 264 -34.07 -38.32 -1.49
C SER A 264 -34.09 -37.55 -2.80
N VAL A 265 -33.23 -36.48 -2.90
CA VAL A 265 -33.10 -35.71 -4.14
C VAL A 265 -32.64 -36.58 -5.30
N VAL A 266 -31.64 -37.44 -5.08
CA VAL A 266 -31.15 -38.37 -6.12
C VAL A 266 -32.23 -39.32 -6.57
N ALA A 267 -33.00 -39.91 -5.64
CA ALA A 267 -34.07 -40.85 -5.95
C ALA A 267 -35.20 -40.17 -6.75
N ALA A 268 -35.58 -38.96 -6.38
CA ALA A 268 -36.63 -38.21 -7.07
C ALA A 268 -36.22 -37.80 -8.50
N CYS A 269 -34.96 -37.50 -8.73
CA CYS A 269 -34.49 -36.93 -10.02
C CYS A 269 -33.92 -37.95 -10.99
N ARG A 270 -33.56 -39.16 -10.52
CA ARG A 270 -32.88 -40.17 -11.36
C ARG A 270 -33.73 -40.59 -12.55
N ASN A 271 -33.14 -40.47 -13.75
CA ASN A 271 -33.76 -40.81 -15.03
C ASN A 271 -35.07 -40.05 -15.33
N GLN A 272 -35.28 -38.91 -14.69
CA GLN A 272 -36.44 -38.08 -14.97
C GLN A 272 -36.09 -36.96 -15.97
N PRO A 273 -37.04 -36.52 -16.82
CA PRO A 273 -36.83 -35.41 -17.72
C PRO A 273 -36.73 -34.09 -16.92
N GLY A 274 -35.91 -33.14 -17.41
CA GLY A 274 -35.74 -31.82 -16.83
C GLY A 274 -36.20 -30.71 -17.77
N VAL A 275 -36.78 -29.67 -17.22
CA VAL A 275 -37.10 -28.43 -17.92
C VAL A 275 -35.96 -27.44 -17.74
N VAL A 276 -35.44 -26.94 -18.86
CA VAL A 276 -34.27 -26.09 -18.89
C VAL A 276 -34.69 -24.64 -19.11
N SER A 277 -34.18 -23.73 -18.27
CA SER A 277 -34.18 -22.29 -18.50
C SER A 277 -32.74 -21.78 -18.52
N GLU A 278 -32.45 -20.84 -19.39
CA GLU A 278 -31.11 -20.28 -19.53
C GLU A 278 -31.18 -18.76 -19.57
N GLU A 279 -30.35 -18.12 -18.75
CA GLU A 279 -30.17 -16.67 -18.72
C GLU A 279 -28.71 -16.34 -19.02
N SER A 280 -28.49 -15.43 -19.99
CA SER A 280 -27.15 -14.99 -20.36
C SER A 280 -27.07 -13.48 -20.29
N LYS A 281 -26.07 -12.99 -19.50
CA LYS A 281 -25.87 -11.54 -19.26
C LYS A 281 -24.45 -11.12 -19.62
N PRO A 282 -24.26 -9.97 -20.28
CA PRO A 282 -22.93 -9.41 -20.43
C PRO A 282 -22.43 -8.91 -19.07
N ARG A 283 -21.15 -9.18 -18.78
CA ARG A 283 -20.44 -8.64 -17.63
C ARG A 283 -19.14 -8.02 -18.07
N PHE A 284 -18.91 -6.77 -17.64
CA PHE A 284 -17.69 -6.04 -17.92
C PHE A 284 -16.75 -6.12 -16.72
N GLU A 285 -15.55 -6.61 -16.93
CA GLU A 285 -14.52 -6.70 -15.90
C GLU A 285 -13.38 -5.73 -16.23
N ALA A 286 -13.31 -4.67 -15.44
CA ALA A 286 -12.23 -3.71 -15.58
C ALA A 286 -10.94 -4.24 -14.93
N ALA A 287 -9.78 -3.80 -15.44
CA ALA A 287 -8.50 -4.12 -14.85
C ALA A 287 -8.43 -3.71 -13.37
N LYS A 288 -7.67 -4.49 -12.60
CA LYS A 288 -7.43 -4.21 -11.17
C LYS A 288 -6.77 -2.84 -11.00
N PRO A 289 -7.00 -2.12 -9.88
CA PRO A 289 -6.34 -0.85 -9.58
C PRO A 289 -4.81 -0.97 -9.57
N LEU A 290 -4.11 0.14 -9.64
CA LEU A 290 -2.66 0.21 -9.47
C LEU A 290 -2.24 -0.37 -8.10
N PHE A 291 -0.96 -0.66 -7.95
CA PHE A 291 -0.45 -1.21 -6.70
C PHE A 291 -0.23 -0.14 -5.63
N ASP A 292 -0.74 -0.43 -4.42
CA ASP A 292 -0.16 -0.03 -3.15
C ASP A 292 0.84 -1.10 -2.69
N LEU A 293 1.57 -0.84 -1.60
CA LEU A 293 2.54 -1.81 -1.09
C LEU A 293 1.90 -3.16 -0.73
N THR A 294 0.76 -3.13 -0.05
CA THR A 294 0.09 -4.36 0.42
C THR A 294 -0.36 -5.23 -0.75
N SER A 295 -0.97 -4.65 -1.77
CA SER A 295 -1.42 -5.42 -2.94
C SER A 295 -0.24 -5.92 -3.78
N LEU A 296 0.87 -5.18 -3.86
CA LEU A 296 2.11 -5.65 -4.50
C LEU A 296 2.68 -6.85 -3.75
N GLN A 297 2.77 -6.78 -2.41
CA GLN A 297 3.25 -7.88 -1.58
C GLN A 297 2.39 -9.14 -1.73
N ARG A 298 1.06 -8.99 -1.74
CA ARG A 298 0.13 -10.12 -1.95
C ARG A 298 0.29 -10.76 -3.33
N GLU A 299 0.42 -9.96 -4.37
CA GLU A 299 0.62 -10.46 -5.74
C GLU A 299 1.96 -11.18 -5.89
N ALA A 300 3.05 -10.58 -5.37
CA ALA A 300 4.38 -11.17 -5.41
C ALA A 300 4.47 -12.47 -4.58
N ASN A 301 3.78 -12.53 -3.45
CA ASN A 301 3.69 -13.75 -2.66
C ASN A 301 2.92 -14.85 -3.39
N GLY A 302 1.74 -14.53 -3.94
CA GLY A 302 0.92 -15.51 -4.66
C GLY A 302 1.59 -16.07 -5.93
N ARG A 303 2.39 -15.25 -6.64
CA ARG A 303 3.05 -15.67 -7.89
C ARG A 303 4.42 -16.29 -7.69
N PHE A 304 5.20 -15.77 -6.74
CA PHE A 304 6.63 -16.09 -6.62
C PHE A 304 7.03 -16.61 -5.23
N GLY A 305 6.10 -16.68 -4.27
CA GLY A 305 6.39 -17.07 -2.90
C GLY A 305 7.21 -16.03 -2.12
N PHE A 306 7.34 -14.80 -2.62
CA PHE A 306 8.14 -13.77 -1.94
C PHE A 306 7.47 -13.32 -0.64
N SER A 307 8.25 -13.22 0.44
CA SER A 307 7.76 -12.64 1.68
C SER A 307 7.45 -11.15 1.51
N ALA A 308 6.61 -10.59 2.37
CA ALA A 308 6.34 -9.15 2.40
C ALA A 308 7.62 -8.33 2.55
N LYS A 309 8.57 -8.77 3.39
CA LYS A 309 9.88 -8.15 3.59
C LYS A 309 10.72 -8.19 2.33
N THR A 310 10.80 -9.34 1.67
CA THR A 310 11.54 -9.52 0.41
C THR A 310 10.98 -8.61 -0.67
N THR A 311 9.66 -8.61 -0.86
CA THR A 311 8.99 -7.76 -1.86
C THR A 311 9.27 -6.28 -1.64
N LEU A 312 9.18 -5.81 -0.38
CA LEU A 312 9.50 -4.42 -0.05
C LEU A 312 10.97 -4.09 -0.35
N SER A 313 11.90 -4.97 0.00
CA SER A 313 13.34 -4.77 -0.26
C SER A 313 13.63 -4.66 -1.75
N LEU A 314 13.03 -5.52 -2.58
CA LEU A 314 13.15 -5.49 -4.03
C LEU A 314 12.54 -4.21 -4.64
N ALA A 315 11.33 -3.85 -4.21
CA ALA A 315 10.69 -2.62 -4.66
C ALA A 315 11.48 -1.37 -4.25
N GLN A 316 12.10 -1.38 -3.08
CA GLN A 316 12.96 -0.30 -2.60
C GLN A 316 14.25 -0.19 -3.42
N SER A 317 14.87 -1.32 -3.79
CA SER A 317 16.01 -1.34 -4.72
C SER A 317 15.63 -0.78 -6.11
N LEU A 318 14.47 -1.18 -6.64
CA LEU A 318 13.94 -0.66 -7.90
C LEU A 318 13.69 0.86 -7.85
N TYR A 319 13.27 1.40 -6.71
CA TYR A 319 13.10 2.83 -6.48
C TYR A 319 14.43 3.56 -6.26
N GLU A 320 15.27 3.08 -5.34
CA GLU A 320 16.46 3.83 -4.89
C GLU A 320 17.66 3.68 -5.84
N ARG A 321 17.96 2.44 -6.24
CA ARG A 321 19.13 2.10 -7.06
C ARG A 321 18.85 2.27 -8.55
N HIS A 322 17.78 1.64 -9.03
CA HIS A 322 17.45 1.59 -10.45
C HIS A 322 16.59 2.78 -10.92
N LYS A 323 15.98 3.53 -9.99
CA LYS A 323 15.06 4.65 -10.31
C LYS A 323 13.90 4.24 -11.23
N ALA A 324 13.58 2.95 -11.27
CA ALA A 324 12.65 2.34 -12.22
C ALA A 324 11.21 2.30 -11.72
N LEU A 325 10.98 2.46 -10.42
CA LEU A 325 9.65 2.54 -9.79
C LEU A 325 9.50 3.82 -8.98
N THR A 326 8.25 4.20 -8.73
CA THR A 326 7.90 5.24 -7.75
C THR A 326 8.08 4.71 -6.32
N TYR A 327 7.94 5.58 -5.32
CA TYR A 327 8.17 5.23 -3.91
C TYR A 327 7.26 4.08 -3.46
N PRO A 328 7.82 2.96 -2.96
CA PRO A 328 7.05 1.75 -2.76
C PRO A 328 6.26 1.71 -1.44
N ARG A 329 6.54 2.58 -0.48
CA ARG A 329 5.80 2.62 0.81
C ARG A 329 4.61 3.55 0.70
N THR A 330 3.59 3.10 0.01
CA THR A 330 2.35 3.84 -0.19
C THR A 330 1.14 2.94 0.07
N ASP A 331 0.07 3.54 0.55
CA ASP A 331 -1.26 2.93 0.70
C ASP A 331 -2.22 3.38 -0.41
N SER A 332 -1.81 4.33 -1.25
CA SER A 332 -2.60 4.81 -2.36
C SER A 332 -2.50 3.91 -3.60
N LYS A 333 -3.62 3.75 -4.29
CA LYS A 333 -3.75 3.08 -5.59
C LYS A 333 -4.07 4.06 -6.72
N PHE A 334 -3.90 5.35 -6.46
CA PHE A 334 -4.27 6.44 -7.35
C PHE A 334 -3.03 7.28 -7.70
N LEU A 335 -3.13 8.00 -8.80
CA LEU A 335 -2.15 8.97 -9.25
C LEU A 335 -2.69 10.39 -9.08
N PRO A 336 -1.83 11.40 -8.92
CA PRO A 336 -2.21 12.80 -8.99
C PRO A 336 -2.77 13.16 -10.36
N GLU A 337 -3.68 14.11 -10.42
CA GLU A 337 -4.34 14.52 -11.66
C GLU A 337 -3.37 15.14 -12.68
N ASP A 338 -2.31 15.83 -12.20
CA ASP A 338 -1.24 16.40 -13.00
C ASP A 338 -0.26 15.35 -13.59
N TYR A 339 -0.37 14.07 -13.11
CA TYR A 339 0.51 13.00 -13.56
C TYR A 339 0.15 12.44 -14.96
N LEU A 340 -0.94 12.93 -15.57
CA LEU A 340 -1.44 12.41 -16.84
C LEU A 340 -0.40 12.43 -17.97
N ASN A 341 0.35 13.52 -18.09
CA ASN A 341 1.39 13.65 -19.13
C ASN A 341 2.59 12.77 -18.83
N THR A 342 3.04 12.71 -17.57
CA THR A 342 4.12 11.80 -17.14
C THR A 342 3.76 10.33 -17.41
N VAL A 343 2.50 9.94 -17.23
CA VAL A 343 2.01 8.59 -17.57
C VAL A 343 2.11 8.34 -19.08
N ARG A 344 1.73 9.30 -19.91
CA ARG A 344 1.86 9.19 -21.38
C ARG A 344 3.31 9.01 -21.81
N GLU A 345 4.21 9.80 -21.25
CA GLU A 345 5.66 9.73 -21.52
C GLU A 345 6.24 8.39 -21.04
N THR A 346 5.85 7.93 -19.84
CA THR A 346 6.26 6.62 -19.31
C THR A 346 5.82 5.49 -20.24
N ILE A 347 4.57 5.49 -20.72
CA ILE A 347 4.06 4.48 -21.67
C ILE A 347 4.78 4.58 -23.01
N ALA A 348 5.06 5.77 -23.50
CA ALA A 348 5.83 5.96 -24.75
C ALA A 348 7.25 5.39 -24.60
N GLY A 349 7.93 5.65 -23.51
CA GLY A 349 9.25 5.05 -23.21
C GLY A 349 9.23 3.52 -23.13
N LEU A 350 8.18 2.94 -22.52
CA LEU A 350 7.99 1.48 -22.51
C LEU A 350 7.74 0.91 -23.93
N ALA A 351 7.07 1.67 -24.80
CA ALA A 351 6.80 1.28 -26.19
C ALA A 351 8.05 1.24 -27.07
N GLU A 352 9.13 1.92 -26.69
CA GLU A 352 10.41 1.88 -27.42
C GLU A 352 11.06 0.47 -27.41
N GLY A 353 10.66 -0.41 -26.49
CA GLY A 353 11.12 -1.80 -26.45
C GLY A 353 12.57 -1.97 -26.00
N LYS A 354 13.10 -1.03 -25.21
CA LYS A 354 14.45 -1.08 -24.66
C LYS A 354 14.53 -1.80 -23.32
N GLY A 355 15.66 -2.40 -23.01
CA GLY A 355 15.90 -3.06 -21.73
C GLY A 355 14.79 -4.03 -21.34
N MET A 356 14.30 -3.94 -20.13
CA MET A 356 13.26 -4.81 -19.57
C MET A 356 11.86 -4.58 -20.18
N SER A 357 11.66 -3.56 -21.00
CA SER A 357 10.37 -3.30 -21.64
C SER A 357 10.12 -4.11 -22.93
N LYS A 358 11.13 -4.82 -23.47
CA LYS A 358 11.09 -5.49 -24.76
C LYS A 358 9.87 -6.39 -24.95
N GLY A 359 9.53 -7.21 -23.95
CA GLY A 359 8.39 -8.13 -24.01
C GLY A 359 7.02 -7.49 -23.88
N ILE A 360 6.94 -6.25 -23.39
CA ILE A 360 5.68 -5.52 -23.13
C ILE A 360 5.46 -4.33 -24.06
N ALA A 361 6.49 -3.97 -24.84
CA ALA A 361 6.46 -2.84 -25.77
C ALA A 361 5.25 -2.84 -26.73
N PRO A 362 4.81 -3.97 -27.33
CA PRO A 362 3.64 -4.00 -28.19
C PRO A 362 2.36 -3.54 -27.48
N HIS A 363 2.22 -3.87 -26.19
CA HIS A 363 1.06 -3.48 -25.39
C HIS A 363 1.09 -1.97 -25.08
N ALA A 364 2.25 -1.43 -24.71
CA ALA A 364 2.44 -0.01 -24.54
C ALA A 364 2.17 0.79 -25.82
N ALA A 365 2.69 0.32 -26.97
CA ALA A 365 2.42 0.91 -28.27
C ALA A 365 0.92 0.90 -28.64
N THR A 366 0.21 -0.18 -28.28
CA THR A 366 -1.24 -0.27 -28.49
C THR A 366 -2.00 0.79 -27.69
N ILE A 367 -1.64 1.03 -26.43
CA ILE A 367 -2.25 2.07 -25.58
C ILE A 367 -2.02 3.45 -26.21
N THR A 368 -0.80 3.74 -26.62
CA THR A 368 -0.43 5.03 -27.26
C THR A 368 -1.19 5.24 -28.57
N LYS A 369 -1.19 4.23 -29.45
CA LYS A 369 -1.89 4.27 -30.76
C LYS A 369 -3.38 4.58 -30.61
N ASN A 370 -4.04 4.01 -29.61
CA ASN A 370 -5.48 4.18 -29.40
C ASN A 370 -5.82 5.38 -28.49
N GLY A 371 -4.85 6.10 -27.94
CA GLY A 371 -5.07 7.25 -27.07
C GLY A 371 -5.86 6.90 -25.80
N TRP A 372 -5.61 5.72 -25.21
CA TRP A 372 -6.37 5.23 -24.06
C TRP A 372 -6.01 5.90 -22.74
N VAL A 373 -4.91 6.64 -22.67
CA VAL A 373 -4.55 7.43 -21.49
C VAL A 373 -5.36 8.72 -21.48
N LYS A 374 -6.48 8.69 -20.76
CA LYS A 374 -7.42 9.81 -20.61
C LYS A 374 -7.63 10.15 -19.13
N PRO A 375 -8.04 11.41 -18.81
CA PRO A 375 -8.47 11.75 -17.46
C PRO A 375 -9.55 10.78 -16.97
N ASN A 376 -9.31 10.12 -15.85
CA ASN A 376 -10.23 9.12 -15.29
C ASN A 376 -10.07 9.07 -13.78
N ARG A 377 -11.12 9.37 -13.02
CA ARG A 377 -11.14 9.36 -11.55
C ARG A 377 -10.91 7.98 -10.91
N ARG A 378 -10.94 6.90 -11.68
CA ARG A 378 -10.49 5.58 -11.22
C ARG A 378 -8.97 5.46 -11.10
N ILE A 379 -8.24 6.34 -11.78
CA ILE A 379 -6.77 6.31 -11.86
C ILE A 379 -6.18 7.58 -11.27
N PHE A 380 -6.72 8.74 -11.64
CA PHE A 380 -6.23 10.06 -11.28
C PHE A 380 -7.23 10.74 -10.33
N ASP A 381 -6.88 10.85 -9.06
CA ASP A 381 -7.76 11.44 -8.03
C ASP A 381 -6.91 11.97 -6.86
N ASN A 382 -6.69 13.29 -6.83
CA ASN A 382 -5.90 13.96 -5.78
C ASN A 382 -6.44 13.70 -4.37
N LYS A 383 -7.75 13.48 -4.21
CA LYS A 383 -8.38 13.22 -2.90
C LYS A 383 -8.05 11.84 -2.32
N LYS A 384 -7.60 10.92 -3.17
CA LYS A 384 -7.24 9.55 -2.81
C LYS A 384 -5.74 9.30 -2.84
N VAL A 385 -4.95 10.31 -3.12
CA VAL A 385 -3.52 10.31 -2.91
C VAL A 385 -3.26 10.80 -1.49
N SER A 386 -2.59 9.95 -0.69
CA SER A 386 -2.13 10.29 0.65
C SER A 386 -0.77 11.02 0.59
N ASP A 387 0.18 10.64 1.41
CA ASP A 387 1.55 11.16 1.39
C ASP A 387 2.30 10.78 0.09
N HIS A 388 1.93 9.65 -0.49
CA HIS A 388 2.50 9.11 -1.73
C HIS A 388 1.39 8.53 -2.61
N PHE A 389 1.63 8.55 -3.93
CA PHE A 389 0.74 7.93 -4.91
C PHE A 389 1.12 6.48 -5.20
N ALA A 390 0.37 5.80 -6.07
CA ALA A 390 0.53 4.39 -6.40
C ALA A 390 1.94 4.02 -6.92
N ILE A 391 2.30 2.74 -6.75
CA ILE A 391 3.54 2.18 -7.29
C ILE A 391 3.37 1.95 -8.80
N ILE A 392 4.13 2.71 -9.59
CA ILE A 392 4.16 2.61 -11.05
C ILE A 392 5.59 2.65 -11.58
N PRO A 393 5.86 2.19 -12.82
CA PRO A 393 7.14 2.43 -13.45
C PRO A 393 7.38 3.91 -13.68
N THR A 394 8.65 4.31 -13.69
CA THR A 394 9.09 5.65 -14.08
C THR A 394 9.45 5.66 -15.57
N MET A 395 9.83 6.81 -16.10
CA MET A 395 10.38 6.93 -17.46
C MET A 395 11.73 6.21 -17.62
N GLN A 396 12.38 5.82 -16.52
CA GLN A 396 13.66 5.12 -16.56
C GLN A 396 13.43 3.60 -16.64
N VAL A 397 13.55 3.05 -17.84
CA VAL A 397 13.48 1.61 -18.07
C VAL A 397 14.82 0.98 -17.70
N PRO A 398 14.89 0.06 -16.74
CA PRO A 398 16.14 -0.56 -16.32
C PRO A 398 16.65 -1.54 -17.39
N THR A 399 17.97 -1.60 -17.54
CA THR A 399 18.64 -2.51 -18.48
C THR A 399 19.13 -3.79 -17.81
N GLU A 400 19.48 -3.72 -16.54
CA GLU A 400 20.01 -4.82 -15.73
C GLU A 400 19.28 -4.90 -14.40
N LEU A 401 18.67 -6.04 -14.14
CA LEU A 401 18.00 -6.39 -12.89
C LEU A 401 18.38 -7.82 -12.50
N SER A 402 18.38 -8.10 -11.22
CA SER A 402 18.37 -9.49 -10.74
C SER A 402 17.03 -10.15 -11.13
N ASP A 403 16.99 -11.48 -11.20
CA ASP A 403 15.76 -12.23 -11.53
C ASP A 403 14.57 -11.86 -10.61
N ALA A 404 14.86 -11.64 -9.33
CA ALA A 404 13.85 -11.27 -8.36
C ALA A 404 13.32 -9.83 -8.58
N GLU A 405 14.22 -8.87 -8.87
CA GLU A 405 13.86 -7.50 -9.22
C GLU A 405 13.07 -7.45 -10.53
N ALA A 406 13.50 -8.20 -11.54
CA ALA A 406 12.83 -8.32 -12.83
C ALA A 406 11.38 -8.82 -12.68
N LYS A 407 11.14 -9.82 -11.83
CA LYS A 407 9.80 -10.34 -11.53
C LYS A 407 8.90 -9.27 -10.88
N VAL A 408 9.42 -8.51 -9.90
CA VAL A 408 8.66 -7.44 -9.26
C VAL A 408 8.40 -6.29 -10.24
N TYR A 409 9.38 -5.89 -11.03
CA TYR A 409 9.22 -4.86 -12.06
C TYR A 409 8.18 -5.26 -13.10
N ASP A 410 8.23 -6.49 -13.61
CA ASP A 410 7.31 -7.03 -14.61
C ASP A 410 5.84 -6.96 -14.14
N ILE A 411 5.55 -7.41 -12.92
CA ILE A 411 4.15 -7.36 -12.42
C ILE A 411 3.67 -5.92 -12.21
N VAL A 412 4.54 -5.00 -11.82
CA VAL A 412 4.18 -3.58 -11.69
C VAL A 412 3.88 -2.97 -13.04
N VAL A 413 4.74 -3.19 -14.03
CA VAL A 413 4.54 -2.65 -15.39
C VAL A 413 3.29 -3.24 -16.05
N LYS A 414 3.08 -4.56 -15.93
CA LYS A 414 1.87 -5.20 -16.45
C LYS A 414 0.59 -4.64 -15.80
N ARG A 415 0.60 -4.42 -14.50
CA ARG A 415 -0.52 -3.81 -13.78
C ARG A 415 -0.77 -2.37 -14.22
N PHE A 416 0.30 -1.60 -14.40
CA PHE A 416 0.27 -0.22 -14.86
C PHE A 416 -0.29 -0.10 -16.29
N LEU A 417 0.14 -0.97 -17.21
CA LEU A 417 -0.41 -0.96 -18.57
C LEU A 417 -1.85 -1.44 -18.61
N ALA A 418 -2.18 -2.51 -17.88
CA ALA A 418 -3.50 -3.14 -17.90
C ALA A 418 -4.64 -2.18 -17.54
N ILE A 419 -4.40 -1.19 -16.65
CA ILE A 419 -5.45 -0.28 -16.20
C ILE A 419 -5.95 0.66 -17.31
N PHE A 420 -5.17 0.85 -18.37
CA PHE A 420 -5.52 1.69 -19.53
C PHE A 420 -6.22 0.90 -20.64
N PHE A 421 -6.24 -0.43 -20.58
CA PHE A 421 -7.00 -1.23 -21.51
C PHE A 421 -8.51 -1.15 -21.25
N PRO A 422 -9.34 -1.30 -22.27
CA PRO A 422 -10.78 -1.45 -22.09
C PRO A 422 -11.12 -2.62 -21.15
N PRO A 423 -12.27 -2.57 -20.48
CA PRO A 423 -12.75 -3.72 -19.70
C PRO A 423 -12.91 -4.96 -20.58
N VAL A 424 -12.64 -6.13 -20.01
CA VAL A 424 -12.94 -7.40 -20.68
C VAL A 424 -14.43 -7.65 -20.60
N GLU A 425 -15.03 -7.97 -21.75
CA GLU A 425 -16.43 -8.34 -21.82
C GLU A 425 -16.57 -9.86 -21.71
N TRP A 426 -17.28 -10.31 -20.68
CA TRP A 426 -17.64 -11.67 -20.43
C TRP A 426 -19.12 -11.86 -20.72
N ARG A 427 -19.49 -13.05 -21.16
CA ARG A 427 -20.88 -13.50 -21.15
C ARG A 427 -21.03 -14.54 -20.07
N ASP A 428 -21.67 -14.16 -18.96
CA ASP A 428 -22.00 -15.08 -17.88
C ASP A 428 -23.34 -15.73 -18.21
N THR A 429 -23.37 -17.05 -18.31
CA THR A 429 -24.57 -17.84 -18.60
C THR A 429 -24.91 -18.70 -17.38
N VAL A 430 -26.13 -18.61 -16.92
CA VAL A 430 -26.68 -19.46 -15.87
C VAL A 430 -27.80 -20.30 -16.47
N ARG A 431 -27.61 -21.61 -16.43
CA ARG A 431 -28.63 -22.60 -16.85
C ARG A 431 -29.22 -23.23 -15.58
N THR A 432 -30.52 -23.18 -15.45
CA THR A 432 -31.27 -23.87 -14.39
C THR A 432 -32.06 -24.99 -14.99
N THR A 433 -31.84 -26.21 -14.55
CA THR A 433 -32.59 -27.40 -14.94
C THR A 433 -33.47 -27.81 -13.78
N LEU A 434 -34.78 -27.78 -14.00
CA LEU A 434 -35.78 -28.18 -13.00
C LEU A 434 -36.21 -29.65 -13.27
N VAL A 435 -35.99 -30.49 -12.25
CA VAL A 435 -36.35 -31.92 -12.33
C VAL A 435 -37.18 -32.27 -11.10
N GLN A 436 -38.42 -32.69 -11.27
CA GLN A 436 -39.34 -33.06 -10.16
C GLN A 436 -39.35 -32.07 -9.00
N GLY A 437 -39.35 -30.76 -9.31
CA GLY A 437 -39.33 -29.69 -8.30
C GLY A 437 -37.94 -29.34 -7.73
N HIS A 438 -36.90 -30.09 -8.10
CA HIS A 438 -35.53 -29.82 -7.68
C HIS A 438 -34.76 -29.04 -8.74
N SER A 439 -34.04 -27.96 -8.30
CA SER A 439 -33.29 -27.07 -9.17
C SER A 439 -31.82 -27.48 -9.25
N PHE A 440 -31.29 -27.58 -10.46
CA PHE A 440 -29.86 -27.81 -10.74
C PHE A 440 -29.29 -26.65 -11.54
N LYS A 441 -28.25 -26.05 -11.01
CA LYS A 441 -27.57 -24.87 -11.60
C LYS A 441 -26.31 -25.29 -12.34
N THR A 442 -26.14 -24.77 -13.54
CA THR A 442 -24.92 -24.86 -14.35
C THR A 442 -24.48 -23.43 -14.68
N GLU A 443 -23.24 -23.11 -14.40
CA GLU A 443 -22.66 -21.79 -14.70
C GLU A 443 -21.63 -21.92 -15.83
N GLY A 444 -21.77 -21.07 -16.82
CA GLY A 444 -20.84 -20.93 -17.93
C GLY A 444 -20.31 -19.52 -18.05
N LYS A 445 -19.05 -19.36 -18.40
CA LYS A 445 -18.43 -18.07 -18.70
C LYS A 445 -17.74 -18.13 -20.04
N ALA A 446 -18.08 -17.25 -20.93
CA ALA A 446 -17.41 -17.09 -22.21
C ALA A 446 -16.90 -15.66 -22.35
N VAL A 447 -15.70 -15.51 -22.90
CA VAL A 447 -15.17 -14.20 -23.28
C VAL A 447 -15.79 -13.84 -24.61
N SER A 448 -16.58 -12.78 -24.67
CA SER A 448 -17.23 -12.37 -25.92
C SER A 448 -16.31 -11.55 -26.82
N TYR A 449 -15.30 -10.89 -26.26
CA TYR A 449 -14.30 -10.13 -27.00
C TYR A 449 -12.98 -10.01 -26.22
N THR A 450 -11.88 -10.47 -26.81
CA THR A 450 -10.52 -10.27 -26.29
C THR A 450 -9.80 -9.20 -27.09
N HIS A 451 -9.80 -7.97 -26.63
CA HIS A 451 -8.64 -7.12 -26.83
C HIS A 451 -7.54 -7.67 -25.94
N LEU A 452 -6.45 -8.11 -26.57
CA LEU A 452 -5.21 -8.60 -25.98
C LEU A 452 -5.12 -8.36 -24.46
N THR A 453 -5.64 -9.29 -23.70
CA THR A 453 -5.27 -9.42 -22.29
C THR A 453 -3.80 -9.79 -22.30
N LEU A 454 -2.95 -9.01 -21.66
CA LEU A 454 -1.66 -9.49 -21.18
C LEU A 454 -1.94 -10.86 -20.56
N PRO A 455 -1.20 -11.92 -20.91
CA PRO A 455 -1.51 -13.26 -20.43
C PRO A 455 -1.45 -13.25 -18.89
N THR A 456 -2.60 -13.02 -18.28
CA THR A 456 -2.85 -13.41 -16.92
C THR A 456 -3.06 -14.91 -17.01
N ILE A 457 -1.99 -15.66 -16.86
CA ILE A 457 -2.05 -17.11 -16.67
C ILE A 457 -2.80 -17.30 -15.35
N TYR A 458 -4.10 -17.51 -15.43
CA TYR A 458 -4.82 -18.17 -14.37
C TYR A 458 -4.49 -19.65 -14.51
N SER A 459 -3.53 -20.12 -13.72
CA SER A 459 -3.48 -21.56 -13.43
C SER A 459 -4.76 -21.91 -12.67
N VAL A 460 -5.54 -22.80 -13.26
CA VAL A 460 -6.67 -23.50 -12.63
C VAL A 460 -6.16 -24.34 -11.47
#